data_4d4897c18ce2a31186a338331d3b1992
#
_entry.id   4d4897c18ce2a31186a338331d3b1992
#
_cell.length_a   1.000
_cell.length_b   1.000
_cell.length_c   1.000
_cell.angle_alpha   90.00
_cell.angle_beta   90.00
_cell.angle_gamma   90.00
#
_symmetry.space_group_name_H-M   'P 1'
#
loop_
_entity.id
_entity.type
_entity.pdbx_description
1 polymer ?
#
loop_
_entity_poly.entity_id
_entity_poly.type
_entity_poly.pdbx_seq_one_letter_code
_entity_poly.pdbx_strand_id
1 'polypeptide(L)'
;MAARHHTLSWSIASLHGDEQAVGAPLTTTELTALARTRLFGATGTVLMAIGALGAGARPVVQDPTFGVRLLNLPSRIQTVSLTMTTTGAVMMALAWLMLGRFTLGRRRMSRGELDRTLLLWMLPLLIAPPMYSKDVYSYLAQSEIGRDGLDPYRVGPASGLGLGHVFTLSVPSLWRETPAPYGPLFLWI
;
A
#
# COMPACT_ATOMS: atom_id res chain seq x y z
N MET A 1 16.79 -38.77 61.49
CA MET A 1 15.76 -38.59 60.43
C MET A 1 15.79 -37.12 60.02
N ALA A 2 16.46 -36.77 58.91
CA ALA A 2 16.59 -35.38 58.43
C ALA A 2 15.70 -35.23 57.19
N ALA A 3 14.68 -34.43 57.30
CA ALA A 3 13.79 -34.11 56.20
C ALA A 3 14.50 -33.11 55.28
N ARG A 4 14.72 -33.48 54.00
CA ARG A 4 15.19 -32.60 52.98
C ARG A 4 14.00 -31.74 52.45
N HIS A 5 13.99 -30.47 52.77
CA HIS A 5 13.15 -29.48 52.13
C HIS A 5 13.66 -29.25 50.72
N HIS A 6 12.99 -29.78 49.70
CA HIS A 6 13.15 -29.33 48.31
C HIS A 6 12.43 -28.00 48.14
N THR A 7 13.19 -26.92 48.25
CA THR A 7 12.70 -25.62 47.79
C THR A 7 12.71 -25.60 46.27
N LEU A 8 11.53 -25.63 45.65
CA LEU A 8 11.32 -25.36 44.25
C LEU A 8 11.57 -23.85 44.00
N SER A 9 12.81 -23.52 43.71
CA SER A 9 13.17 -22.18 43.21
C SER A 9 12.70 -22.13 41.74
N TRP A 10 11.52 -21.60 41.48
CA TRP A 10 11.13 -21.17 40.17
C TRP A 10 11.97 -19.96 39.81
N SER A 11 13.02 -20.19 39.05
CA SER A 11 13.88 -19.12 38.56
C SER A 11 13.12 -18.35 37.48
N ILE A 12 12.87 -17.07 37.73
CA ILE A 12 12.31 -16.11 36.74
C ILE A 12 13.22 -16.04 35.50
N ALA A 13 14.48 -16.45 35.60
CA ALA A 13 15.40 -16.58 34.47
C ALA A 13 14.94 -17.57 33.40
N SER A 14 14.07 -18.54 33.71
CA SER A 14 13.52 -19.45 32.70
C SER A 14 12.44 -18.80 31.81
N LEU A 15 11.81 -17.74 32.29
CA LEU A 15 10.83 -16.97 31.49
C LEU A 15 11.51 -16.01 30.51
N HIS A 16 12.76 -15.59 30.81
CA HIS A 16 13.56 -14.75 29.91
C HIS A 16 14.43 -15.55 28.93
N GLY A 17 14.57 -16.86 29.15
CA GLY A 17 15.33 -17.75 28.27
C GLY A 17 14.67 -18.00 26.91
N ASP A 18 13.33 -17.88 26.84
CA ASP A 18 12.58 -18.05 25.59
C ASP A 18 12.60 -16.78 24.70
N GLU A 19 12.88 -15.61 25.27
CA GLU A 19 13.08 -14.39 24.47
C GLU A 19 14.41 -14.36 23.70
N GLN A 20 15.40 -15.15 24.11
CA GLN A 20 16.70 -15.27 23.42
C GLN A 20 16.69 -16.30 22.28
N ALA A 21 15.60 -17.02 22.06
CA ALA A 21 15.35 -17.77 20.83
C ALA A 21 14.86 -16.84 19.69
N VAL A 22 15.39 -15.61 19.62
CA VAL A 22 15.39 -14.82 18.38
C VAL A 22 16.11 -15.69 17.36
N GLY A 23 15.41 -16.12 16.32
CA GLY A 23 15.94 -17.07 15.34
C GLY A 23 17.32 -16.66 14.88
N ALA A 24 18.21 -17.62 14.71
CA ALA A 24 19.58 -17.37 14.29
C ALA A 24 19.59 -16.42 13.06
N PRO A 25 20.57 -15.53 12.92
CA PRO A 25 20.65 -14.62 11.78
C PRO A 25 20.75 -15.40 10.47
N LEU A 26 20.27 -14.80 9.39
CA LEU A 26 20.33 -15.38 8.05
C LEU A 26 21.78 -15.63 7.64
N THR A 27 22.01 -16.76 6.96
CA THR A 27 23.29 -17.08 6.33
C THR A 27 23.53 -16.17 5.11
N THR A 28 24.76 -16.11 4.63
CA THR A 28 25.13 -15.37 3.40
C THR A 28 24.30 -15.80 2.20
N THR A 29 24.01 -17.09 2.06
CA THR A 29 23.17 -17.64 1.00
C THR A 29 21.72 -17.16 1.13
N GLU A 30 21.17 -17.15 2.34
CA GLU A 30 19.81 -16.67 2.62
C GLU A 30 19.71 -15.15 2.43
N LEU A 31 20.74 -14.38 2.79
CA LEU A 31 20.81 -12.93 2.51
C LEU A 31 20.82 -12.65 1.00
N THR A 32 21.54 -13.45 0.22
CA THR A 32 21.52 -13.33 -1.23
C THR A 32 20.14 -13.65 -1.81
N ALA A 33 19.47 -14.68 -1.32
CA ALA A 33 18.11 -15.03 -1.70
C ALA A 33 17.11 -13.92 -1.32
N LEU A 34 17.25 -13.34 -0.13
CA LEU A 34 16.48 -12.19 0.33
C LEU A 34 16.67 -10.97 -0.58
N ALA A 35 17.91 -10.67 -0.97
CA ALA A 35 18.22 -9.57 -1.90
C ALA A 35 17.54 -9.77 -3.26
N ARG A 36 17.53 -10.99 -3.79
CA ARG A 36 16.81 -11.33 -5.04
C ARG A 36 15.30 -11.16 -4.88
N THR A 37 14.73 -11.60 -3.76
CA THR A 37 13.30 -11.41 -3.46
C THR A 37 12.94 -9.93 -3.37
N ARG A 38 13.78 -9.11 -2.74
CA ARG A 38 13.61 -7.65 -2.69
C ARG A 38 13.61 -7.02 -4.08
N LEU A 39 14.59 -7.37 -4.89
CA LEU A 39 14.70 -6.83 -6.24
C LEU A 39 13.50 -7.25 -7.09
N PHE A 40 13.05 -8.50 -7.00
CA PHE A 40 11.88 -8.98 -7.69
C PHE A 40 10.62 -8.22 -7.30
N GLY A 41 10.39 -7.98 -6.00
CA GLY A 41 9.26 -7.16 -5.50
C GLY A 41 9.40 -5.68 -5.91
N ALA A 42 10.60 -5.11 -5.85
CA ALA A 42 10.86 -3.73 -6.29
C ALA A 42 10.59 -3.57 -7.79
N THR A 43 11.00 -4.53 -8.61
CA THR A 43 10.65 -4.53 -10.05
C THR A 43 9.15 -4.55 -10.24
N GLY A 44 8.43 -5.37 -9.47
CA GLY A 44 6.96 -5.40 -9.48
C GLY A 44 6.34 -4.05 -9.16
N THR A 45 6.79 -3.37 -8.10
CA THR A 45 6.25 -2.06 -7.72
C THR A 45 6.60 -0.95 -8.72
N VAL A 46 7.77 -1.00 -9.34
CA VAL A 46 8.13 -0.10 -10.46
C VAL A 46 7.23 -0.32 -11.67
N LEU A 47 6.97 -1.57 -12.04
CA LEU A 47 6.03 -1.90 -13.13
C LEU A 47 4.63 -1.40 -12.82
N MET A 48 4.16 -1.56 -11.57
CA MET A 48 2.88 -1.01 -11.13
C MET A 48 2.85 0.51 -11.27
N ALA A 49 3.87 1.20 -10.79
CA ALA A 49 3.95 2.67 -10.85
C ALA A 49 3.96 3.19 -12.29
N ILE A 50 4.74 2.58 -13.18
CA ILE A 50 4.79 2.96 -14.60
C ILE A 50 3.46 2.64 -15.29
N GLY A 51 2.91 1.46 -15.05
CA GLY A 51 1.63 1.05 -15.61
C GLY A 51 0.47 1.94 -15.12
N ALA A 52 0.50 2.39 -13.88
CA ALA A 52 -0.49 3.31 -13.32
C ALA A 52 -0.55 4.65 -14.05
N LEU A 53 0.52 5.09 -14.70
CA LEU A 53 0.51 6.30 -15.54
C LEU A 53 -0.43 6.20 -16.75
N GLY A 54 -0.73 4.98 -17.21
CA GLY A 54 -1.66 4.77 -18.32
C GLY A 54 -2.98 4.09 -17.93
N ALA A 55 -2.95 3.19 -16.95
CA ALA A 55 -4.10 2.44 -16.48
C ALA A 55 -4.65 2.99 -15.14
N GLY A 56 -3.97 3.95 -14.51
CA GLY A 56 -4.38 4.54 -13.23
C GLY A 56 -5.49 5.59 -13.37
N ALA A 57 -6.08 5.92 -12.24
CA ALA A 57 -7.08 6.95 -12.11
C ALA A 57 -6.42 8.33 -12.00
N ARG A 58 -6.19 9.00 -13.14
CA ARG A 58 -5.69 10.37 -13.12
C ARG A 58 -6.82 11.39 -12.93
N PRO A 59 -6.55 12.54 -12.27
CA PRO A 59 -7.53 13.62 -12.19
C PRO A 59 -7.81 14.17 -13.59
N VAL A 60 -9.05 14.62 -13.82
CA VAL A 60 -9.42 15.25 -15.10
C VAL A 60 -8.83 16.66 -15.21
N VAL A 61 -8.74 17.35 -14.09
CA VAL A 61 -8.18 18.70 -13.98
C VAL A 61 -6.94 18.63 -13.08
N GLN A 62 -5.92 19.43 -13.38
CA GLN A 62 -4.66 19.47 -12.60
C GLN A 62 -3.88 18.13 -12.62
N ASP A 63 -3.86 17.45 -13.76
CA ASP A 63 -3.01 16.26 -13.93
C ASP A 63 -1.51 16.68 -13.81
N PRO A 64 -0.77 16.21 -12.79
CA PRO A 64 0.61 16.60 -12.57
C PRO A 64 1.56 16.08 -13.67
N THR A 65 1.10 15.14 -14.50
CA THR A 65 1.87 14.61 -15.63
C THR A 65 1.62 15.38 -16.94
N PHE A 66 0.72 16.38 -16.90
CA PHE A 66 0.36 17.16 -18.08
C PHE A 66 1.59 17.90 -18.64
N GLY A 67 1.82 17.76 -19.95
CA GLY A 67 2.96 18.37 -20.63
C GLY A 67 4.26 17.55 -20.64
N VAL A 68 4.41 16.54 -19.78
CA VAL A 68 5.58 15.68 -19.77
C VAL A 68 5.37 14.49 -20.71
N ARG A 69 5.92 14.57 -21.93
CA ARG A 69 5.74 13.55 -22.99
C ARG A 69 6.03 12.13 -22.54
N LEU A 70 7.11 11.91 -21.76
CA LEU A 70 7.54 10.61 -21.33
C LEU A 70 6.52 9.96 -20.38
N LEU A 71 5.95 10.74 -19.45
CA LEU A 71 4.96 10.27 -18.48
C LEU A 71 3.58 10.01 -19.13
N ASN A 72 3.35 10.57 -20.32
CA ASN A 72 2.12 10.37 -21.09
C ASN A 72 2.20 9.23 -22.10
N LEU A 73 3.38 8.62 -22.34
CA LEU A 73 3.51 7.47 -23.23
C LEU A 73 2.67 6.27 -22.80
N PRO A 74 2.66 5.87 -21.52
CA PRO A 74 1.86 4.72 -21.08
C PRO A 74 0.35 4.90 -21.33
N SER A 75 -0.18 6.12 -21.29
CA SER A 75 -1.59 6.39 -21.54
C SER A 75 -2.03 6.18 -23.00
N ARG A 76 -1.10 6.15 -23.93
CA ARG A 76 -1.39 5.92 -25.36
C ARG A 76 -1.72 4.47 -25.67
N ILE A 77 -1.23 3.52 -24.84
CA ILE A 77 -1.46 2.08 -25.04
C ILE A 77 -1.98 1.51 -23.71
N GLN A 78 -3.27 1.72 -23.48
CA GLN A 78 -3.93 1.34 -22.23
C GLN A 78 -3.76 -0.15 -21.89
N THR A 79 -3.83 -1.03 -22.91
CA THR A 79 -3.63 -2.48 -22.73
C THR A 79 -2.25 -2.80 -22.15
N VAL A 80 -1.19 -2.18 -22.68
CA VAL A 80 0.17 -2.38 -22.18
C VAL A 80 0.27 -1.89 -20.73
N SER A 81 -0.26 -0.72 -20.44
CA SER A 81 -0.24 -0.15 -19.09
C SER A 81 -0.98 -1.03 -18.09
N LEU A 82 -2.15 -1.54 -18.45
CA LEU A 82 -2.93 -2.46 -17.62
C LEU A 82 -2.16 -3.78 -17.40
N THR A 83 -1.56 -4.33 -18.45
CA THR A 83 -0.73 -5.54 -18.34
C THR A 83 0.47 -5.32 -17.42
N MET A 84 1.16 -4.19 -17.55
CA MET A 84 2.30 -3.85 -16.67
C MET A 84 1.85 -3.74 -15.21
N THR A 85 0.75 -3.04 -14.94
CA THR A 85 0.23 -2.88 -13.56
C THR A 85 -0.17 -4.23 -12.97
N THR A 86 -0.88 -5.06 -13.75
CA THR A 86 -1.32 -6.39 -13.28
C THR A 86 -0.13 -7.34 -13.07
N THR A 87 0.82 -7.37 -14.01
CA THR A 87 2.05 -8.16 -13.87
C THR A 87 2.84 -7.72 -12.65
N GLY A 88 3.00 -6.41 -12.43
CA GLY A 88 3.65 -5.85 -11.26
C GLY A 88 2.97 -6.27 -9.95
N ALA A 89 1.64 -6.24 -9.92
CA ALA A 89 0.86 -6.67 -8.76
C ALA A 89 1.06 -8.17 -8.44
N VAL A 90 1.07 -9.02 -9.47
CA VAL A 90 1.37 -10.46 -9.31
C VAL A 90 2.79 -10.67 -8.80
N MET A 91 3.79 -9.98 -9.38
CA MET A 91 5.18 -10.05 -8.92
C MET A 91 5.31 -9.62 -7.46
N MET A 92 4.64 -8.53 -7.07
CA MET A 92 4.63 -8.04 -5.69
C MET A 92 4.01 -9.07 -4.73
N ALA A 93 2.87 -9.67 -5.08
CA ALA A 93 2.22 -10.72 -4.29
C ALA A 93 3.14 -11.95 -4.13
N LEU A 94 3.79 -12.40 -5.20
CA LEU A 94 4.74 -13.49 -5.14
C LEU A 94 5.97 -13.14 -4.30
N ALA A 95 6.52 -11.94 -4.44
CA ALA A 95 7.62 -11.46 -3.61
C ALA A 95 7.25 -11.44 -2.13
N TRP A 96 6.04 -11.02 -1.80
CA TRP A 96 5.53 -11.03 -0.43
C TRP A 96 5.42 -12.45 0.13
N LEU A 97 4.89 -13.41 -0.63
CA LEU A 97 4.87 -14.81 -0.25
C LEU A 97 6.27 -15.38 -0.07
N MET A 98 7.20 -15.03 -0.98
CA MET A 98 8.61 -15.43 -0.85
C MET A 98 9.28 -14.83 0.37
N LEU A 99 8.91 -13.60 0.78
CA LEU A 99 9.40 -12.94 1.97
C LEU A 99 9.01 -13.69 3.25
N GLY A 100 7.82 -14.31 3.27
CA GLY A 100 7.32 -15.12 4.38
C GLY A 100 8.29 -16.22 4.82
N ARG A 101 9.09 -16.78 3.91
CA ARG A 101 10.09 -17.80 4.23
C ARG A 101 11.19 -17.29 5.17
N PHE A 102 11.51 -16.00 5.10
CA PHE A 102 12.54 -15.36 5.92
C PHE A 102 12.00 -14.83 7.25
N THR A 103 10.67 -14.80 7.42
CA THR A 103 10.00 -14.34 8.66
C THR A 103 9.52 -15.49 9.53
N LEU A 104 9.11 -16.62 8.91
CA LEU A 104 8.50 -17.77 9.59
C LEU A 104 9.50 -18.92 9.86
N GLY A 105 10.70 -18.87 9.29
CA GLY A 105 11.72 -19.93 9.44
C GLY A 105 12.43 -19.91 10.80
N ARG A 106 13.28 -20.93 11.02
CA ARG A 106 14.18 -21.01 12.18
C ARG A 106 15.18 -19.85 12.21
N ARG A 107 15.63 -19.41 11.03
CA ARG A 107 16.43 -18.20 10.84
C ARG A 107 15.51 -17.10 10.37
N ARG A 108 15.61 -15.94 10.99
CA ARG A 108 14.71 -14.82 10.71
C ARG A 108 15.49 -13.62 10.24
N MET A 109 14.89 -12.92 9.29
CA MET A 109 15.38 -11.60 8.90
C MET A 109 15.22 -10.62 10.06
N SER A 110 16.16 -9.71 10.21
CA SER A 110 16.07 -8.65 11.21
C SER A 110 14.97 -7.64 10.85
N ARG A 111 14.52 -6.89 11.86
CA ARG A 111 13.55 -5.80 11.64
C ARG A 111 14.06 -4.78 10.62
N GLY A 112 15.35 -4.40 10.71
CA GLY A 112 15.94 -3.47 9.76
C GLY A 112 15.96 -3.99 8.31
N GLU A 113 16.09 -5.32 8.13
CA GLU A 113 15.98 -5.95 6.82
C GLU A 113 14.54 -5.90 6.28
N LEU A 114 13.54 -6.05 7.15
CA LEU A 114 12.13 -5.92 6.79
C LEU A 114 11.80 -4.47 6.42
N ASP A 115 12.17 -3.51 7.27
CA ASP A 115 11.92 -2.08 7.05
C ASP A 115 12.54 -1.61 5.72
N ARG A 116 13.79 -2.05 5.45
CA ARG A 116 14.48 -1.76 4.19
C ARG A 116 13.75 -2.34 2.98
N THR A 117 13.16 -3.53 3.13
CA THR A 117 12.37 -4.17 2.07
C THR A 117 11.08 -3.39 1.82
N LEU A 118 10.35 -3.03 2.88
CA LEU A 118 9.11 -2.26 2.79
C LEU A 118 9.35 -0.89 2.17
N LEU A 119 10.36 -0.16 2.62
CA LEU A 119 10.70 1.15 2.04
C LEU A 119 11.00 1.05 0.55
N LEU A 120 11.80 0.05 0.14
CA LEU A 120 12.13 -0.14 -1.26
C LEU A 120 10.88 -0.40 -2.14
N TRP A 121 9.93 -1.17 -1.60
CA TRP A 121 8.69 -1.49 -2.32
C TRP A 121 7.67 -0.37 -2.30
N MET A 122 7.66 0.45 -1.25
CA MET A 122 6.72 1.58 -1.12
C MET A 122 7.12 2.78 -1.99
N LEU A 123 8.42 3.06 -2.13
CA LEU A 123 8.89 4.26 -2.82
C LEU A 123 8.28 4.48 -4.22
N PRO A 124 8.25 3.50 -5.14
CA PRO A 124 7.62 3.69 -6.43
C PRO A 124 6.10 3.93 -6.34
N LEU A 125 5.44 3.34 -5.35
CA LEU A 125 3.99 3.43 -5.18
C LEU A 125 3.55 4.76 -4.56
N LEU A 126 4.42 5.43 -3.79
CA LEU A 126 4.12 6.74 -3.21
C LEU A 126 3.92 7.84 -4.27
N ILE A 127 4.56 7.69 -5.42
CA ILE A 127 4.48 8.64 -6.53
C ILE A 127 3.54 8.18 -7.66
N ALA A 128 3.03 6.96 -7.55
CA ALA A 128 2.13 6.38 -8.55
C ALA A 128 0.72 6.99 -8.43
N PRO A 129 0.03 7.26 -9.54
CA PRO A 129 -1.40 7.57 -9.49
C PRO A 129 -2.20 6.43 -8.85
N PRO A 130 -3.39 6.72 -8.26
CA PRO A 130 -4.28 5.67 -7.79
C PRO A 130 -4.55 4.64 -8.88
N MET A 131 -4.44 3.36 -8.54
CA MET A 131 -4.57 2.27 -9.51
C MET A 131 -6.02 1.75 -9.54
N TYR A 132 -6.48 1.37 -10.73
CA TYR A 132 -7.75 0.69 -11.01
C TYR A 132 -9.03 1.47 -10.72
N SER A 133 -9.10 2.36 -9.73
CA SER A 133 -10.33 3.05 -9.36
C SER A 133 -10.14 4.56 -9.19
N LYS A 134 -11.20 5.31 -9.53
CA LYS A 134 -11.31 6.75 -9.28
C LYS A 134 -12.00 7.10 -7.96
N ASP A 135 -12.22 6.13 -7.08
CA ASP A 135 -12.95 6.32 -5.82
C ASP A 135 -12.29 7.36 -4.90
N VAL A 136 -10.97 7.49 -4.97
CA VAL A 136 -10.23 8.54 -4.25
C VAL A 136 -10.78 9.94 -4.53
N TYR A 137 -11.23 10.22 -5.74
CA TYR A 137 -11.80 11.52 -6.07
C TYR A 137 -13.21 11.70 -5.52
N SER A 138 -13.98 10.62 -5.40
CA SER A 138 -15.27 10.65 -4.69
C SER A 138 -15.06 11.00 -3.22
N TYR A 139 -14.02 10.46 -2.61
CA TYR A 139 -13.67 10.73 -1.22
C TYR A 139 -13.26 12.19 -1.00
N LEU A 140 -12.39 12.71 -1.87
CA LEU A 140 -11.99 14.11 -1.81
C LEU A 140 -13.18 15.06 -2.00
N ALA A 141 -14.08 14.75 -2.94
CA ALA A 141 -15.28 15.53 -3.16
C ALA A 141 -16.22 15.51 -1.95
N GLN A 142 -16.41 14.37 -1.32
CA GLN A 142 -17.24 14.22 -0.13
C GLN A 142 -16.65 14.96 1.10
N SER A 143 -15.33 14.93 1.27
CA SER A 143 -14.64 15.70 2.31
C SER A 143 -14.79 17.20 2.08
N GLU A 144 -14.71 17.66 0.83
CA GLU A 144 -14.90 19.07 0.46
C GLU A 144 -16.34 19.54 0.74
N ILE A 145 -17.36 18.70 0.45
CA ILE A 145 -18.76 18.97 0.81
C ILE A 145 -18.88 19.21 2.33
N GLY A 146 -18.24 18.35 3.13
CA GLY A 146 -18.23 18.51 4.59
C GLY A 146 -17.52 19.78 5.03
N ARG A 147 -16.43 20.18 4.37
CA ARG A 147 -15.69 21.41 4.63
C ARG A 147 -16.50 22.67 4.31
N ASP A 148 -17.34 22.60 3.29
CA ASP A 148 -18.26 23.68 2.92
C ASP A 148 -19.50 23.75 3.82
N GLY A 149 -19.56 22.93 4.88
CA GLY A 149 -20.65 22.94 5.85
C GLY A 149 -21.91 22.20 5.40
N LEU A 150 -21.85 21.47 4.29
CA LEU A 150 -22.93 20.64 3.80
C LEU A 150 -22.82 19.21 4.36
N ASP A 151 -23.94 18.49 4.36
CA ASP A 151 -23.95 17.09 4.83
C ASP A 151 -23.64 16.13 3.67
N PRO A 152 -22.42 15.54 3.61
CA PRO A 152 -22.03 14.62 2.55
C PRO A 152 -22.81 13.32 2.55
N TYR A 153 -23.57 13.02 3.62
CA TYR A 153 -24.45 11.86 3.68
C TYR A 153 -25.83 12.13 3.02
N ARG A 154 -26.11 13.37 2.69
CA ARG A 154 -27.38 13.77 2.06
C ARG A 154 -27.24 14.26 0.65
N VAL A 155 -26.08 14.83 0.31
CA VAL A 155 -25.84 15.40 -1.02
C VAL A 155 -24.62 14.73 -1.68
N GLY A 156 -24.74 14.49 -2.98
CA GLY A 156 -23.60 14.02 -3.77
C GLY A 156 -22.71 15.17 -4.27
N PRO A 157 -21.54 14.87 -4.85
CA PRO A 157 -20.58 15.87 -5.34
C PRO A 157 -21.18 16.90 -6.31
N ALA A 158 -22.04 16.49 -7.22
CA ALA A 158 -22.62 17.41 -8.20
C ALA A 158 -23.63 18.37 -7.57
N SER A 159 -24.46 17.86 -6.65
CA SER A 159 -25.46 18.68 -5.93
C SER A 159 -24.82 19.55 -4.86
N GLY A 160 -23.73 19.09 -4.20
CA GLY A 160 -23.06 19.83 -3.13
C GLY A 160 -22.07 20.87 -3.64
N LEU A 161 -21.18 20.50 -4.55
CA LEU A 161 -20.09 21.35 -5.04
C LEU A 161 -20.38 21.98 -6.41
N GLY A 162 -21.36 21.44 -7.14
CA GLY A 162 -21.65 21.83 -8.52
C GLY A 162 -20.87 21.02 -9.56
N LEU A 163 -21.43 20.96 -10.79
CA LEU A 163 -20.89 20.17 -11.90
C LEU A 163 -19.50 20.64 -12.39
N GLY A 164 -19.21 21.95 -12.22
CA GLY A 164 -17.94 22.55 -12.66
C GLY A 164 -16.79 22.43 -11.66
N HIS A 165 -17.05 21.93 -10.45
CA HIS A 165 -16.04 21.83 -9.42
C HIS A 165 -14.96 20.79 -9.77
N VAL A 166 -13.69 21.09 -9.48
CA VAL A 166 -12.52 20.26 -9.84
C VAL A 166 -12.65 18.80 -9.35
N PHE A 167 -13.13 18.63 -8.13
CA PHE A 167 -13.32 17.28 -7.58
C PHE A 167 -14.52 16.58 -8.24
N THR A 168 -15.62 17.28 -8.46
CA THR A 168 -16.81 16.73 -9.15
C THR A 168 -16.47 16.26 -10.57
N LEU A 169 -15.65 17.02 -11.29
CA LEU A 169 -15.20 16.64 -12.64
C LEU A 169 -14.36 15.36 -12.62
N SER A 170 -13.58 15.14 -11.57
CA SER A 170 -12.72 13.96 -11.42
C SER A 170 -13.47 12.71 -10.92
N VAL A 171 -14.61 12.88 -10.27
CA VAL A 171 -15.51 11.78 -9.86
C VAL A 171 -16.13 11.12 -11.08
N PRO A 172 -16.18 9.78 -11.17
CA PRO A 172 -16.93 9.08 -12.22
C PRO A 172 -18.39 9.56 -12.29
N SER A 173 -18.91 9.72 -13.51
CA SER A 173 -20.27 10.26 -13.70
C SER A 173 -21.35 9.52 -12.92
N LEU A 174 -21.20 8.19 -12.76
CA LEU A 174 -22.11 7.34 -11.99
C LEU A 174 -22.21 7.73 -10.50
N TRP A 175 -21.14 8.30 -9.94
CA TRP A 175 -21.04 8.58 -8.49
C TRP A 175 -21.20 10.07 -8.14
N ARG A 176 -21.41 10.94 -9.15
CA ARG A 176 -21.49 12.40 -8.93
C ARG A 176 -22.71 12.83 -8.10
N GLU A 177 -23.81 12.09 -8.19
CA GLU A 177 -25.02 12.36 -7.40
C GLU A 177 -25.15 11.47 -6.16
N THR A 178 -24.16 10.60 -5.91
CA THR A 178 -24.22 9.64 -4.81
C THR A 178 -23.65 10.26 -3.53
N PRO A 179 -24.43 10.33 -2.43
CA PRO A 179 -23.93 10.71 -1.11
C PRO A 179 -22.88 9.73 -0.58
N ALA A 180 -22.14 10.14 0.47
CA ALA A 180 -21.09 9.33 1.07
C ALA A 180 -21.64 8.02 1.67
N PRO A 181 -21.16 6.84 1.23
CA PRO A 181 -21.59 5.56 1.79
C PRO A 181 -20.75 5.13 3.00
N TYR A 182 -19.73 5.90 3.37
CA TYR A 182 -18.72 5.52 4.36
C TYR A 182 -18.91 6.22 5.70
N GLY A 183 -18.33 5.65 6.78
CA GLY A 183 -18.42 6.21 8.12
C GLY A 183 -17.69 7.55 8.28
N PRO A 184 -17.97 8.31 9.37
CA PRO A 184 -17.49 9.69 9.54
C PRO A 184 -15.97 9.81 9.62
N LEU A 185 -15.27 8.81 10.11
CA LEU A 185 -13.80 8.84 10.20
C LEU A 185 -13.14 9.02 8.84
N PHE A 186 -13.79 8.56 7.78
CA PHE A 186 -13.31 8.64 6.42
C PHE A 186 -13.37 10.06 5.82
N LEU A 187 -14.29 10.90 6.30
CA LEU A 187 -14.47 12.28 5.83
C LEU A 187 -13.45 13.28 6.45
N TRP A 188 -12.58 12.80 7.33
CA TRP A 188 -11.55 13.61 8.01
C TRP A 188 -10.19 13.59 7.29
N ILE A 189 -10.13 12.95 6.13
CA ILE A 189 -8.95 12.90 5.25
C ILE A 189 -8.97 14.07 4.28
#